data_69f04b68ce42cbfa904ef4cc9997c33e
#
_entry.id   69f04b68ce42cbfa904ef4cc9997c33e
#
_cell.length_a   1.000
_cell.length_b   1.000
_cell.length_c   1.000
_cell.angle_alpha   90.00
_cell.angle_beta   90.00
_cell.angle_gamma   90.00
#
_symmetry.space_group_name_H-M   'P 1'
#
loop_
_entity.id
_entity.type
_entity.pdbx_description
1 polymer ?
#
loop_
_entity_poly.entity_id
_entity_poly.type
_entity_poly.pdbx_seq_one_letter_code
_entity_poly.pdbx_strand_id
1 'polypeptide(L)'
;MKKVSMALNVVLLALIIAGDLSYMLLGGLALKGTTSFLFLLVGVINLIVALKLKWFDKNKIMFAILLCVGLFFAMLGDIILNIHFICGAALFAIGHVFYFVAYIFLQKIYIWDFVIAAAIFVPSVLFMLLCPIFGFESILMKLVCVFYGAIISLMVGKAIYLAIKQKTLTSLVLAIGSVLFFVSDFMLLLHVFGNVGLWSDIVCLATYYPAQFLLGFSIWVLCFEDKMLLKKTNIQIKQDFQS
;
A
#
# COMPACT_ATOMS: atom_id res chain seq x y z
N MET A 1 4.63 -9.96 -23.78
CA MET A 1 4.14 -8.98 -22.77
C MET A 1 4.37 -9.44 -21.33
N LYS A 2 3.90 -10.63 -20.85
CA LYS A 2 4.07 -11.06 -19.45
C LYS A 2 5.54 -11.04 -18.99
N LYS A 3 6.47 -11.65 -19.75
CA LYS A 3 7.90 -11.68 -19.39
C LYS A 3 8.52 -10.27 -19.35
N VAL A 4 8.18 -9.42 -20.32
CA VAL A 4 8.71 -8.06 -20.42
C VAL A 4 8.19 -7.17 -19.27
N SER A 5 6.87 -7.22 -18.99
CA SER A 5 6.31 -6.45 -17.87
C SER A 5 6.81 -6.95 -16.52
N MET A 6 7.04 -8.25 -16.36
CA MET A 6 7.67 -8.78 -15.13
C MET A 6 9.11 -8.31 -14.98
N ALA A 7 9.91 -8.39 -16.05
CA ALA A 7 11.30 -7.89 -16.02
C ALA A 7 11.34 -6.40 -15.66
N LEU A 8 10.41 -5.60 -16.18
CA LEU A 8 10.31 -4.18 -15.85
C LEU A 8 9.97 -3.95 -14.39
N ASN A 9 9.04 -4.72 -13.81
CA ASN A 9 8.74 -4.64 -12.37
C ASN A 9 9.96 -5.01 -11.51
N VAL A 10 10.75 -6.03 -11.92
CA VAL A 10 11.98 -6.41 -11.20
C VAL A 10 13.02 -5.30 -11.26
N VAL A 11 13.21 -4.66 -12.42
CA VAL A 11 14.12 -3.51 -12.55
C VAL A 11 13.67 -2.34 -11.68
N LEU A 12 12.37 -2.01 -11.70
CA LEU A 12 11.82 -0.93 -10.86
C LEU A 12 11.99 -1.24 -9.38
N LEU A 13 11.77 -2.49 -8.94
CA LEU A 13 12.02 -2.88 -7.56
C LEU A 13 13.49 -2.68 -7.18
N ALA A 14 14.42 -3.11 -8.03
CA ALA A 14 15.85 -2.91 -7.78
C ALA A 14 16.22 -1.42 -7.69
N LEU A 15 15.65 -0.57 -8.55
CA LEU A 15 15.84 0.88 -8.50
C LEU A 15 15.22 1.51 -7.24
N ILE A 16 14.04 1.05 -6.81
CA ILE A 16 13.41 1.50 -5.56
C ILE A 16 14.29 1.15 -4.37
N ILE A 17 14.78 -0.09 -4.27
CA ILE A 17 15.66 -0.51 -3.18
C ILE A 17 16.97 0.29 -3.19
N ALA A 18 17.59 0.50 -4.36
CA ALA A 18 18.80 1.30 -4.49
C ALA A 18 18.55 2.77 -4.11
N GLY A 19 17.40 3.34 -4.51
CA GLY A 19 17.00 4.69 -4.15
C GLY A 19 16.75 4.86 -2.65
N ASP A 20 16.08 3.88 -2.03
CA ASP A 20 15.83 3.85 -0.58
C ASP A 20 17.14 3.78 0.21
N LEU A 21 18.03 2.85 -0.13
CA LEU A 21 19.37 2.75 0.49
C LEU A 21 20.17 4.03 0.30
N SER A 22 20.12 4.63 -0.90
CA SER A 22 20.80 5.91 -1.16
C SER A 22 20.22 7.03 -0.31
N TYR A 23 18.89 7.08 -0.13
CA TYR A 23 18.23 8.05 0.73
C TYR A 23 18.61 7.85 2.21
N MET A 24 18.65 6.61 2.70
CA MET A 24 19.09 6.31 4.07
C MET A 24 20.55 6.77 4.35
N LEU A 25 21.41 6.70 3.34
CA LEU A 25 22.83 7.05 3.49
C LEU A 25 23.13 8.54 3.28
N LEU A 26 22.48 9.17 2.31
CA LEU A 26 22.79 10.51 1.82
C LEU A 26 21.72 11.55 2.20
N GLY A 27 20.52 11.11 2.50
CA GLY A 27 19.37 11.98 2.69
C GLY A 27 18.95 12.73 1.42
N GLY A 28 18.14 13.76 1.60
CA GLY A 28 17.80 14.73 0.55
C GLY A 28 16.45 14.49 -0.11
N LEU A 29 15.67 15.58 -0.22
CA LEU A 29 14.31 15.58 -0.74
C LEU A 29 14.22 15.08 -2.19
N ALA A 30 15.24 15.34 -3.01
CA ALA A 30 15.28 14.89 -4.40
C ALA A 30 15.37 13.37 -4.50
N LEU A 31 16.19 12.71 -3.67
CA LEU A 31 16.29 11.25 -3.62
C LEU A 31 14.97 10.62 -3.15
N LYS A 32 14.38 11.16 -2.10
CA LYS A 32 13.08 10.69 -1.60
C LYS A 32 12.01 10.81 -2.67
N GLY A 33 11.88 11.97 -3.30
CA GLY A 33 10.89 12.21 -4.36
C GLY A 33 11.09 11.35 -5.60
N THR A 34 12.35 11.11 -6.04
CA THR A 34 12.62 10.22 -7.17
C THR A 34 12.30 8.77 -6.85
N THR A 35 12.64 8.28 -5.65
CA THR A 35 12.30 6.92 -5.22
C THR A 35 10.79 6.73 -5.13
N SER A 36 10.07 7.74 -4.61
CA SER A 36 8.61 7.71 -4.53
C SER A 36 7.95 7.79 -5.91
N PHE A 37 8.54 8.51 -6.86
CA PHE A 37 8.09 8.48 -8.24
C PHE A 37 8.22 7.09 -8.88
N LEU A 38 9.25 6.31 -8.54
CA LEU A 38 9.43 4.96 -9.07
C LEU A 38 8.31 4.00 -8.64
N PHE A 39 7.83 4.05 -7.39
CA PHE A 39 6.71 3.19 -7.00
C PHE A 39 5.39 3.62 -7.67
N LEU A 40 5.19 4.91 -7.91
CA LEU A 40 4.05 5.37 -8.72
C LEU A 40 4.15 4.83 -10.15
N LEU A 41 5.34 4.84 -10.74
CA LEU A 41 5.57 4.25 -12.08
C LEU A 41 5.23 2.76 -12.12
N VAL A 42 5.51 1.98 -11.07
CA VAL A 42 5.09 0.58 -10.97
C VAL A 42 3.57 0.47 -11.16
N GLY A 43 2.79 1.25 -10.42
CA GLY A 43 1.33 1.27 -10.52
C GLY A 43 0.84 1.66 -11.92
N VAL A 44 1.34 2.76 -12.47
CA VAL A 44 0.94 3.30 -13.77
C VAL A 44 1.28 2.35 -14.92
N ILE A 45 2.48 1.78 -14.93
CA ILE A 45 2.90 0.82 -15.96
C ILE A 45 2.02 -0.43 -15.92
N ASN A 46 1.75 -0.95 -14.72
CA ASN A 46 0.90 -2.12 -14.56
C ASN A 46 -0.56 -1.84 -14.96
N LEU A 47 -1.08 -0.65 -14.68
CA LEU A 47 -2.38 -0.19 -15.18
C LEU A 47 -2.40 -0.13 -16.72
N ILE A 48 -1.38 0.45 -17.36
CA ILE A 48 -1.28 0.50 -18.83
C ILE A 48 -1.24 -0.92 -19.43
N VAL A 49 -0.49 -1.84 -18.79
CA VAL A 49 -0.44 -3.24 -19.23
C VAL A 49 -1.82 -3.89 -19.11
N ALA A 50 -2.53 -3.67 -18.00
CA ALA A 50 -3.87 -4.21 -17.79
C ALA A 50 -4.87 -3.69 -18.83
N LEU A 51 -4.86 -2.38 -19.11
CA LEU A 51 -5.73 -1.75 -20.11
C LEU A 51 -5.44 -2.27 -21.54
N LYS A 52 -4.17 -2.44 -21.91
CA LYS A 52 -3.78 -2.99 -23.22
C LYS A 52 -4.22 -4.44 -23.42
N LEU A 53 -4.25 -5.22 -22.36
CA LEU A 53 -4.67 -6.62 -22.42
C LEU A 53 -6.20 -6.80 -22.45
N LYS A 54 -6.97 -5.76 -22.14
CA LYS A 54 -8.46 -5.73 -22.13
C LYS A 54 -9.10 -6.87 -21.30
N TRP A 55 -8.44 -7.32 -20.24
CA TRP A 55 -8.92 -8.45 -19.41
C TRP A 55 -9.65 -7.99 -18.16
N PHE A 56 -9.57 -6.72 -17.84
CA PHE A 56 -10.22 -6.16 -16.68
C PHE A 56 -11.67 -5.78 -16.98
N ASP A 57 -12.58 -6.20 -16.10
CA ASP A 57 -13.91 -5.64 -16.01
C ASP A 57 -13.87 -4.22 -15.41
N LYS A 58 -15.00 -3.55 -15.41
CA LYS A 58 -15.13 -2.17 -14.91
C LYS A 58 -14.63 -2.03 -13.46
N ASN A 59 -14.90 -3.00 -12.58
CA ASN A 59 -14.52 -2.93 -11.18
C ASN A 59 -13.00 -3.05 -11.01
N LYS A 60 -12.35 -3.96 -11.74
CA LYS A 60 -10.89 -4.12 -11.71
C LYS A 60 -10.15 -2.91 -12.30
N ILE A 61 -10.74 -2.26 -13.33
CA ILE A 61 -10.21 -1.00 -13.85
C ILE A 61 -10.30 0.08 -12.77
N MET A 62 -11.45 0.23 -12.10
CA MET A 62 -11.61 1.21 -11.02
C MET A 62 -10.67 0.93 -9.85
N PHE A 63 -10.51 -0.34 -9.44
CA PHE A 63 -9.50 -0.74 -8.46
C PHE A 63 -8.11 -0.24 -8.85
N ALA A 64 -7.66 -0.53 -10.07
CA ALA A 64 -6.32 -0.16 -10.52
C ALA A 64 -6.11 1.35 -10.63
N ILE A 65 -7.12 2.11 -11.09
CA ILE A 65 -7.07 3.57 -11.16
C ILE A 65 -6.98 4.17 -9.75
N LEU A 66 -7.87 3.75 -8.83
CA LEU A 66 -7.90 4.28 -7.46
C LEU A 66 -6.61 3.93 -6.69
N LEU A 67 -6.04 2.74 -6.96
CA LEU A 67 -4.76 2.36 -6.38
C LEU A 67 -3.63 3.28 -6.88
N CYS A 68 -3.60 3.60 -8.18
CA CYS A 68 -2.63 4.56 -8.73
C CYS A 68 -2.82 5.97 -8.15
N VAL A 69 -4.06 6.40 -7.93
CA VAL A 69 -4.35 7.69 -7.25
C VAL A 69 -3.82 7.66 -5.82
N GLY A 70 -4.02 6.56 -5.09
CA GLY A 70 -3.44 6.38 -3.75
C GLY A 70 -1.91 6.46 -3.75
N LEU A 71 -1.23 5.78 -4.69
CA LEU A 71 0.22 5.87 -4.88
C LEU A 71 0.68 7.30 -5.19
N PHE A 72 -0.07 8.05 -5.99
CA PHE A 72 0.21 9.45 -6.29
C PHE A 72 0.14 10.33 -5.02
N PHE A 73 -0.90 10.18 -4.20
CA PHE A 73 -1.00 10.91 -2.94
C PHE A 73 0.10 10.51 -1.94
N ALA A 74 0.49 9.23 -1.91
CA ALA A 74 1.61 8.77 -1.10
C ALA A 74 2.94 9.41 -1.55
N MET A 75 3.21 9.50 -2.86
CA MET A 75 4.37 10.21 -3.40
C MET A 75 4.36 11.70 -3.00
N LEU A 76 3.22 12.38 -3.10
CA LEU A 76 3.11 13.77 -2.64
C LEU A 76 3.32 13.87 -1.13
N GLY A 77 2.80 12.91 -0.37
CA GLY A 77 3.01 12.80 1.07
C GLY A 77 4.48 12.74 1.42
N ASP A 78 5.28 11.93 0.74
CA ASP A 78 6.73 11.82 0.93
C ASP A 78 7.47 13.15 0.74
N ILE A 79 7.07 13.92 -0.26
CA ILE A 79 7.69 15.21 -0.54
C ILE A 79 7.29 16.24 0.53
N ILE A 80 5.99 16.33 0.81
CA ILE A 80 5.43 17.36 1.69
C ILE A 80 5.69 17.08 3.15
N LEU A 81 5.79 15.80 3.58
CA LEU A 81 6.08 15.43 4.97
C LEU A 81 7.40 16.03 5.47
N ASN A 82 8.41 16.15 4.60
CA ASN A 82 9.70 16.76 4.94
C ASN A 82 9.64 18.28 5.04
N ILE A 83 8.59 18.92 4.54
CA ILE A 83 8.40 20.38 4.56
C ILE A 83 7.43 20.77 5.66
N HIS A 84 6.30 20.04 5.75
CA HIS A 84 5.24 20.30 6.71
C HIS A 84 4.55 19.00 7.11
N PHE A 85 4.81 18.52 8.33
CA PHE A 85 4.37 17.21 8.82
C PHE A 85 2.85 16.98 8.67
N ILE A 86 2.02 17.92 9.16
CA ILE A 86 0.55 17.75 9.14
C ILE A 86 0.02 17.66 7.70
N CYS A 87 0.54 18.47 6.78
CA CYS A 87 0.12 18.43 5.38
C CYS A 87 0.55 17.12 4.70
N GLY A 88 1.76 16.65 4.98
CA GLY A 88 2.23 15.35 4.50
C GLY A 88 1.40 14.19 5.03
N ALA A 89 1.12 14.18 6.33
CA ALA A 89 0.25 13.17 6.95
C ALA A 89 -1.17 13.20 6.37
N ALA A 90 -1.72 14.38 6.08
CA ALA A 90 -3.03 14.51 5.43
C ALA A 90 -3.02 13.91 4.01
N LEU A 91 -1.97 14.12 3.22
CA LEU A 91 -1.82 13.52 1.89
C LEU A 91 -1.72 12.00 1.95
N PHE A 92 -0.97 11.46 2.90
CA PHE A 92 -0.94 10.02 3.14
C PHE A 92 -2.31 9.47 3.56
N ALA A 93 -3.02 10.16 4.47
CA ALA A 93 -4.37 9.77 4.87
C ALA A 93 -5.33 9.72 3.68
N ILE A 94 -5.27 10.71 2.77
CA ILE A 94 -6.03 10.70 1.51
C ILE A 94 -5.63 9.48 0.67
N GLY A 95 -4.34 9.18 0.55
CA GLY A 95 -3.83 7.99 -0.14
C GLY A 95 -4.43 6.69 0.42
N HIS A 96 -4.47 6.54 1.74
CA HIS A 96 -5.07 5.37 2.40
C HIS A 96 -6.58 5.25 2.17
N VAL A 97 -7.29 6.37 2.11
CA VAL A 97 -8.72 6.37 1.72
C VAL A 97 -8.88 5.84 0.31
N PHE A 98 -8.04 6.28 -0.65
CA PHE A 98 -8.08 5.75 -2.01
C PHE A 98 -7.75 4.26 -2.08
N TYR A 99 -6.79 3.75 -1.31
CA TYR A 99 -6.50 2.32 -1.21
C TYR A 99 -7.69 1.55 -0.63
N PHE A 100 -8.28 2.02 0.46
CA PHE A 100 -9.46 1.40 1.05
C PHE A 100 -10.62 1.32 0.03
N VAL A 101 -10.91 2.42 -0.66
CA VAL A 101 -11.96 2.46 -1.70
C VAL A 101 -11.60 1.55 -2.87
N ALA A 102 -10.34 1.49 -3.29
CA ALA A 102 -9.89 0.56 -4.33
C ALA A 102 -10.22 -0.90 -3.95
N TYR A 103 -9.95 -1.30 -2.70
CA TYR A 103 -10.23 -2.67 -2.24
C TYR A 103 -11.73 -3.01 -2.22
N ILE A 104 -12.61 -2.01 -2.05
CA ILE A 104 -14.07 -2.19 -2.14
C ILE A 104 -14.49 -2.66 -3.55
N PHE A 105 -13.79 -2.23 -4.60
CA PHE A 105 -14.07 -2.69 -5.96
C PHE A 105 -13.69 -4.15 -6.21
N LEU A 106 -12.82 -4.74 -5.40
CA LEU A 106 -12.50 -6.17 -5.43
C LEU A 106 -13.46 -7.00 -4.56
N GLN A 107 -13.95 -6.42 -3.46
CA GLN A 107 -14.85 -7.10 -2.53
C GLN A 107 -15.69 -6.08 -1.77
N LYS A 108 -16.99 -6.33 -1.68
CA LYS A 108 -17.93 -5.51 -0.87
C LYS A 108 -17.45 -5.36 0.58
N ILE A 109 -17.95 -4.33 1.25
CA ILE A 109 -17.71 -4.09 2.67
C ILE A 109 -18.42 -5.17 3.50
N TYR A 110 -17.73 -5.68 4.51
CA TYR A 110 -18.24 -6.61 5.51
C TYR A 110 -17.92 -6.10 6.92
N ILE A 111 -18.68 -6.54 7.89
CA ILE A 111 -18.47 -6.16 9.30
C ILE A 111 -17.05 -6.56 9.78
N TRP A 112 -16.50 -7.67 9.28
CA TRP A 112 -15.18 -8.13 9.62
C TRP A 112 -14.05 -7.19 9.19
N ASP A 113 -14.26 -6.36 8.16
CA ASP A 113 -13.34 -5.30 7.77
C ASP A 113 -13.11 -4.33 8.95
N PHE A 114 -14.20 -3.95 9.63
CA PHE A 114 -14.17 -3.05 10.78
C PHE A 114 -13.70 -3.73 12.07
N VAL A 115 -14.04 -5.00 12.27
CA VAL A 115 -13.57 -5.78 13.44
C VAL A 115 -12.04 -5.89 13.41
N ILE A 116 -11.45 -6.25 12.26
CA ILE A 116 -10.01 -6.33 12.11
C ILE A 116 -9.37 -4.93 12.22
N ALA A 117 -9.97 -3.92 11.61
CA ALA A 117 -9.50 -2.55 11.74
C ALA A 117 -9.48 -2.08 13.20
N ALA A 118 -10.55 -2.35 13.97
CA ALA A 118 -10.61 -2.03 15.40
C ALA A 118 -9.57 -2.81 16.22
N ALA A 119 -9.33 -4.07 15.89
CA ALA A 119 -8.32 -4.90 16.53
C ALA A 119 -6.89 -4.40 16.31
N ILE A 120 -6.64 -3.64 15.23
CA ILE A 120 -5.36 -2.98 14.94
C ILE A 120 -5.34 -1.58 15.58
N PHE A 121 -6.39 -0.80 15.37
CA PHE A 121 -6.49 0.60 15.80
C PHE A 121 -6.44 0.75 17.32
N VAL A 122 -7.28 0.00 18.05
CA VAL A 122 -7.43 0.17 19.49
C VAL A 122 -6.12 -0.07 20.24
N PRO A 123 -5.39 -1.19 20.04
CA PRO A 123 -4.10 -1.37 20.70
C PRO A 123 -3.06 -0.32 20.31
N SER A 124 -3.03 0.10 19.04
CA SER A 124 -2.07 1.09 18.55
C SER A 124 -2.31 2.47 19.19
N VAL A 125 -3.56 2.89 19.28
CA VAL A 125 -3.93 4.16 19.93
C VAL A 125 -3.73 4.10 21.44
N LEU A 126 -4.11 3.00 22.09
CA LEU A 126 -3.85 2.82 23.52
C LEU A 126 -2.35 2.87 23.82
N PHE A 127 -1.53 2.21 23.02
CA PHE A 127 -0.08 2.29 23.15
C PHE A 127 0.42 3.74 23.00
N MET A 128 -0.03 4.44 21.94
CA MET A 128 0.34 5.84 21.71
C MET A 128 -0.10 6.78 22.85
N LEU A 129 -1.27 6.53 23.44
CA LEU A 129 -1.83 7.42 24.49
C LEU A 129 -1.27 7.13 25.88
N LEU A 130 -0.96 5.88 26.19
CA LEU A 130 -0.58 5.43 27.54
C LEU A 130 0.93 5.25 27.71
N CYS A 131 1.68 5.02 26.63
CA CYS A 131 3.12 4.83 26.74
C CYS A 131 3.84 6.19 26.93
N PRO A 132 4.65 6.34 27.98
CA PRO A 132 5.29 7.63 28.31
C PRO A 132 6.42 8.03 27.34
N ILE A 133 6.77 7.17 26.38
CA ILE A 133 7.79 7.49 25.38
C ILE A 133 7.35 8.57 24.40
N PHE A 134 6.03 8.76 24.23
CA PHE A 134 5.50 9.70 23.25
C PHE A 134 5.41 11.13 23.80
N GLY A 135 6.13 12.05 23.16
CA GLY A 135 6.09 13.49 23.40
C GLY A 135 5.43 14.24 22.25
N PHE A 136 4.18 14.67 22.41
CA PHE A 136 3.49 15.47 21.39
C PHE A 136 3.61 16.95 21.71
N GLU A 137 4.05 17.76 20.77
CA GLU A 137 4.19 19.22 20.91
C GLU A 137 2.83 19.91 21.11
N SER A 138 1.75 19.33 20.58
CA SER A 138 0.40 19.90 20.68
C SER A 138 -0.68 18.83 20.69
N ILE A 139 -1.85 19.20 21.24
CA ILE A 139 -3.04 18.33 21.19
C ILE A 139 -3.52 18.11 19.75
N LEU A 140 -3.32 19.11 18.87
CA LEU A 140 -3.66 18.98 17.45
C LEU A 140 -2.84 17.86 16.79
N MET A 141 -1.53 17.79 17.04
CA MET A 141 -0.65 16.77 16.51
C MET A 141 -1.09 15.38 16.97
N LYS A 142 -1.43 15.25 18.26
CA LYS A 142 -1.95 14.02 18.85
C LYS A 142 -3.25 13.56 18.18
N LEU A 143 -4.19 14.50 17.96
CA LEU A 143 -5.46 14.21 17.26
C LEU A 143 -5.23 13.79 15.80
N VAL A 144 -4.33 14.46 15.08
CA VAL A 144 -3.95 14.08 13.70
C VAL A 144 -3.44 12.63 13.66
N CYS A 145 -2.57 12.24 14.60
CA CYS A 145 -2.07 10.87 14.66
C CYS A 145 -3.19 9.84 14.96
N VAL A 146 -4.16 10.17 15.83
CA VAL A 146 -5.32 9.30 16.12
C VAL A 146 -6.18 9.12 14.86
N PHE A 147 -6.56 10.22 14.19
CA PHE A 147 -7.38 10.15 12.96
C PHE A 147 -6.65 9.41 11.83
N TYR A 148 -5.37 9.67 11.66
CA TYR A 148 -4.53 8.98 10.71
C TYR A 148 -4.48 7.47 10.99
N GLY A 149 -4.26 7.09 12.25
CA GLY A 149 -4.26 5.70 12.71
C GLY A 149 -5.60 4.98 12.43
N ALA A 150 -6.73 5.69 12.56
CA ALA A 150 -8.04 5.12 12.21
C ALA A 150 -8.15 4.83 10.71
N ILE A 151 -7.73 5.78 9.86
CA ILE A 151 -7.81 5.65 8.39
C ILE A 151 -6.92 4.50 7.89
N ILE A 152 -5.67 4.43 8.35
CA ILE A 152 -4.78 3.35 7.91
C ILE A 152 -5.24 1.98 8.44
N SER A 153 -5.77 1.91 9.66
CA SER A 153 -6.32 0.67 10.22
C SER A 153 -7.52 0.16 9.43
N LEU A 154 -8.38 1.05 8.92
CA LEU A 154 -9.49 0.68 8.03
C LEU A 154 -8.98 0.08 6.72
N MET A 155 -7.96 0.68 6.10
CA MET A 155 -7.33 0.16 4.90
C MET A 155 -6.74 -1.24 5.13
N VAL A 156 -5.98 -1.42 6.21
CA VAL A 156 -5.35 -2.70 6.55
C VAL A 156 -6.38 -3.77 6.92
N GLY A 157 -7.40 -3.42 7.72
CA GLY A 157 -8.49 -4.33 8.08
C GLY A 157 -9.20 -4.85 6.85
N LYS A 158 -9.50 -3.97 5.89
CA LYS A 158 -10.07 -4.33 4.59
C LYS A 158 -9.17 -5.26 3.78
N ALA A 159 -7.87 -4.97 3.70
CA ALA A 159 -6.90 -5.78 2.96
C ALA A 159 -6.75 -7.18 3.56
N ILE A 160 -6.67 -7.29 4.89
CA ILE A 160 -6.57 -8.58 5.59
C ILE A 160 -7.83 -9.42 5.37
N TYR A 161 -9.02 -8.84 5.56
CA TYR A 161 -10.26 -9.59 5.36
C TYR A 161 -10.45 -10.01 3.89
N LEU A 162 -10.06 -9.15 2.94
CA LEU A 162 -10.02 -9.48 1.51
C LEU A 162 -9.17 -10.74 1.28
N ALA A 163 -7.98 -10.82 1.88
CA ALA A 163 -7.08 -11.97 1.75
C ALA A 163 -7.67 -13.24 2.40
N ILE A 164 -8.27 -13.14 3.58
CA ILE A 164 -8.91 -14.26 4.28
C ILE A 164 -10.08 -14.83 3.44
N LYS A 165 -10.86 -13.95 2.82
CA LYS A 165 -12.08 -14.33 2.09
C LYS A 165 -11.79 -14.84 0.69
N GLN A 166 -10.93 -14.17 -0.09
CA GLN A 166 -10.67 -14.52 -1.48
C GLN A 166 -9.57 -15.57 -1.65
N LYS A 167 -8.57 -15.58 -0.77
CA LYS A 167 -7.41 -16.50 -0.82
C LYS A 167 -6.70 -16.51 -2.18
N THR A 168 -6.68 -15.36 -2.85
CA THR A 168 -6.01 -15.14 -4.13
C THR A 168 -4.62 -14.56 -3.90
N LEU A 169 -3.71 -14.72 -4.87
CA LEU A 169 -2.38 -14.12 -4.78
C LEU A 169 -2.46 -12.58 -4.74
N THR A 170 -3.38 -11.99 -5.50
CA THR A 170 -3.64 -10.55 -5.49
C THR A 170 -4.03 -10.06 -4.10
N SER A 171 -5.00 -10.71 -3.45
CA SER A 171 -5.45 -10.31 -2.12
C SER A 171 -4.37 -10.50 -1.06
N LEU A 172 -3.52 -11.52 -1.19
CA LEU A 172 -2.37 -11.73 -0.31
C LEU A 172 -1.32 -10.62 -0.47
N VAL A 173 -0.97 -10.25 -1.70
CA VAL A 173 -0.03 -9.17 -2.00
C VAL A 173 -0.53 -7.83 -1.45
N LEU A 174 -1.83 -7.54 -1.61
CA LEU A 174 -2.47 -6.35 -1.04
C LEU A 174 -2.41 -6.34 0.48
N ALA A 175 -2.69 -7.47 1.13
CA ALA A 175 -2.64 -7.57 2.59
C ALA A 175 -1.21 -7.39 3.12
N ILE A 176 -0.21 -8.05 2.51
CA ILE A 176 1.20 -7.88 2.89
C ILE A 176 1.64 -6.43 2.70
N GLY A 177 1.36 -5.82 1.53
CA GLY A 177 1.68 -4.43 1.26
C GLY A 177 1.04 -3.47 2.26
N SER A 178 -0.24 -3.66 2.58
CA SER A 178 -0.96 -2.83 3.55
C SER A 178 -0.43 -2.98 4.98
N VAL A 179 -0.08 -4.21 5.41
CA VAL A 179 0.51 -4.46 6.73
C VAL A 179 1.91 -3.85 6.83
N LEU A 180 2.75 -4.01 5.80
CA LEU A 180 4.07 -3.38 5.78
C LEU A 180 3.97 -1.86 5.83
N PHE A 181 2.98 -1.26 5.15
CA PHE A 181 2.74 0.16 5.22
C PHE A 181 2.35 0.60 6.64
N PHE A 182 1.43 -0.12 7.27
CA PHE A 182 1.07 0.16 8.67
C PHE A 182 2.27 0.08 9.61
N VAL A 183 3.11 -0.95 9.46
CA VAL A 183 4.35 -1.09 10.25
C VAL A 183 5.27 0.10 10.01
N SER A 184 5.45 0.52 8.76
CA SER A 184 6.23 1.70 8.41
C SER A 184 5.74 2.96 9.13
N ASP A 185 4.44 3.23 9.04
CA ASP A 185 3.87 4.44 9.64
C ASP A 185 3.89 4.39 11.17
N PHE A 186 3.75 3.20 11.74
CA PHE A 186 3.92 3.01 13.18
C PHE A 186 5.37 3.27 13.63
N MET A 187 6.35 2.86 12.81
CA MET A 187 7.76 3.19 13.05
C MET A 187 8.06 4.67 12.85
N LEU A 188 7.42 5.32 11.88
CA LEU A 188 7.49 6.78 11.70
C LEU A 188 6.94 7.52 12.93
N LEU A 189 5.81 7.08 13.48
CA LEU A 189 5.24 7.62 14.71
C LEU A 189 6.24 7.50 15.89
N LEU A 190 6.88 6.34 16.04
CA LEU A 190 7.92 6.10 17.05
C LEU A 190 9.15 6.98 16.82
N HIS A 191 9.56 7.16 15.56
CA HIS A 191 10.70 7.99 15.22
C HIS A 191 10.45 9.46 15.54
N VAL A 192 9.30 9.99 15.14
CA VAL A 192 8.99 11.43 15.26
C VAL A 192 8.59 11.82 16.67
N PHE A 193 7.82 11.00 17.37
CA PHE A 193 7.22 11.34 18.67
C PHE A 193 7.69 10.46 19.83
N GLY A 194 8.36 9.33 19.55
CA GLY A 194 8.70 8.33 20.56
C GLY A 194 10.13 8.41 21.09
N ASN A 195 10.96 9.28 20.58
CA ASN A 195 12.38 9.41 20.97
C ASN A 195 13.15 8.08 21.05
N VAL A 196 12.89 7.16 20.11
CA VAL A 196 13.41 5.77 20.11
C VAL A 196 14.64 5.54 19.22
N GLY A 197 15.30 6.60 18.76
CA GLY A 197 16.53 6.51 18.00
C GLY A 197 16.37 6.11 16.51
N LEU A 198 17.49 6.03 15.80
CA LEU A 198 17.56 5.87 14.35
C LEU A 198 17.02 4.52 13.82
N TRP A 199 16.98 3.47 14.64
CA TRP A 199 16.53 2.16 14.18
C TRP A 199 15.07 2.17 13.69
N SER A 200 14.22 3.02 14.30
CA SER A 200 12.82 3.15 13.90
C SER A 200 12.68 3.78 12.52
N ASP A 201 13.53 4.76 12.17
CA ASP A 201 13.57 5.35 10.84
C ASP A 201 14.03 4.33 9.79
N ILE A 202 15.06 3.54 10.10
CA ILE A 202 15.54 2.47 9.22
C ILE A 202 14.43 1.45 8.95
N VAL A 203 13.73 0.98 9.99
CA VAL A 203 12.62 0.02 9.83
C VAL A 203 11.45 0.66 9.08
N CYS A 204 11.15 1.94 9.34
CA CYS A 204 10.14 2.70 8.61
C CYS A 204 10.41 2.64 7.10
N LEU A 205 11.57 3.05 6.65
CA LEU A 205 11.94 3.10 5.25
C LEU A 205 12.04 1.70 4.62
N ALA A 206 12.67 0.75 5.31
CA ALA A 206 12.81 -0.63 4.85
C ALA A 206 11.46 -1.37 4.69
N THR A 207 10.38 -0.91 5.33
CA THR A 207 9.04 -1.46 5.16
C THR A 207 8.16 -0.63 4.22
N TYR A 208 8.38 0.69 4.15
CA TYR A 208 7.60 1.62 3.35
C TYR A 208 7.71 1.37 1.84
N TYR A 209 8.92 1.43 1.30
CA TYR A 209 9.11 1.31 -0.16
C TYR A 209 8.74 -0.07 -0.71
N PRO A 210 9.05 -1.19 -0.03
CA PRO A 210 8.50 -2.50 -0.40
C PRO A 210 6.97 -2.55 -0.34
N ALA A 211 6.34 -1.91 0.65
CA ALA A 211 4.88 -1.83 0.74
C ALA A 211 4.28 -1.15 -0.49
N GLN A 212 4.79 0.03 -0.85
CA GLN A 212 4.32 0.79 -2.01
C GLN A 212 4.54 0.03 -3.32
N PHE A 213 5.69 -0.63 -3.46
CA PHE A 213 5.94 -1.52 -4.60
C PHE A 213 4.90 -2.63 -4.68
N LEU A 214 4.62 -3.34 -3.58
CA LEU A 214 3.65 -4.44 -3.56
C LEU A 214 2.24 -3.95 -3.93
N LEU A 215 1.82 -2.78 -3.43
CA LEU A 215 0.55 -2.19 -3.80
C LEU A 215 0.49 -1.94 -5.31
N GLY A 216 1.45 -1.26 -5.90
CA GLY A 216 1.51 -1.03 -7.35
C GLY A 216 1.63 -2.32 -8.17
N PHE A 217 2.40 -3.30 -7.68
CA PHE A 217 2.59 -4.60 -8.31
C PHE A 217 1.34 -5.48 -8.26
N SER A 218 0.45 -5.28 -7.29
CA SER A 218 -0.81 -6.04 -7.16
C SER A 218 -1.69 -5.95 -8.42
N ILE A 219 -1.63 -4.83 -9.15
CA ILE A 219 -2.33 -4.66 -10.44
C ILE A 219 -1.82 -5.67 -11.46
N TRP A 220 -0.49 -5.88 -11.52
CA TRP A 220 0.12 -6.87 -12.39
C TRP A 220 -0.30 -8.30 -11.98
N VAL A 221 -0.28 -8.59 -10.69
CA VAL A 221 -0.67 -9.90 -10.15
C VAL A 221 -2.12 -10.20 -10.53
N LEU A 222 -3.04 -9.27 -10.30
CA LEU A 222 -4.46 -9.38 -10.65
C LEU A 222 -4.65 -9.69 -12.14
N CYS A 223 -3.93 -8.97 -13.00
CA CYS A 223 -4.01 -9.11 -14.45
C CYS A 223 -3.64 -10.53 -14.93
N PHE A 224 -2.65 -11.17 -14.31
CA PHE A 224 -2.18 -12.49 -14.73
C PHE A 224 -2.86 -13.64 -13.97
N GLU A 225 -3.38 -13.40 -12.78
CA GLU A 225 -4.20 -14.35 -12.05
C GLU A 225 -5.53 -14.62 -12.78
N ASP A 226 -6.20 -13.59 -13.23
CA ASP A 226 -7.43 -13.70 -14.04
C ASP A 226 -7.20 -14.51 -15.33
N LYS A 227 -6.08 -14.27 -16.00
CA LYS A 227 -5.75 -15.04 -17.20
C LYS A 227 -5.60 -16.52 -16.93
N MET A 228 -4.97 -16.89 -15.82
CA MET A 228 -4.80 -18.30 -15.45
C MET A 228 -6.13 -18.97 -15.14
N LEU A 229 -7.04 -18.26 -14.45
CA LEU A 229 -8.38 -18.76 -14.14
C LEU A 229 -9.20 -18.98 -15.42
N LEU A 230 -9.23 -18.01 -16.34
CA LEU A 230 -9.93 -18.13 -17.62
C LEU A 230 -9.40 -19.30 -18.46
N LYS A 231 -8.08 -19.52 -18.45
CA LYS A 231 -7.49 -20.64 -19.18
C LYS A 231 -7.92 -22.00 -18.59
N LYS A 232 -7.97 -22.12 -17.26
CA LYS A 232 -8.42 -23.35 -16.58
C LYS A 232 -9.88 -23.65 -16.89
N THR A 233 -10.75 -22.65 -16.80
CA THR A 233 -12.19 -22.77 -17.10
C THR A 233 -12.42 -23.22 -18.55
N ASN A 234 -11.70 -22.64 -19.52
CA ASN A 234 -11.82 -23.03 -20.93
C ASN A 234 -11.31 -24.44 -21.21
N ILE A 235 -10.32 -24.93 -20.48
CA ILE A 235 -9.84 -26.32 -20.58
C ILE A 235 -10.90 -27.27 -20.02
N GLN A 236 -11.46 -26.97 -18.86
CA GLN A 236 -12.50 -27.79 -18.23
C GLN A 236 -13.73 -27.93 -19.13
N ILE A 237 -14.24 -26.80 -19.66
CA ILE A 237 -15.38 -26.79 -20.60
C ILE A 237 -15.08 -27.68 -21.82
N LYS A 238 -13.88 -27.62 -22.39
CA LYS A 238 -13.51 -28.47 -23.53
C LYS A 238 -13.47 -29.95 -23.19
N GLN A 239 -13.03 -30.32 -21.98
CA GLN A 239 -13.03 -31.71 -21.51
C GLN A 239 -14.46 -32.24 -21.28
N ASP A 240 -15.34 -31.40 -20.71
CA ASP A 240 -16.75 -31.77 -20.47
C ASP A 240 -17.57 -31.92 -21.74
N PHE A 241 -17.14 -31.29 -22.87
CA PHE A 241 -17.76 -31.48 -24.20
C PHE A 241 -17.20 -32.68 -24.97
N GLN A 242 -16.13 -33.31 -24.52
CA GLN A 242 -15.50 -34.47 -25.17
C GLN A 242 -15.78 -35.79 -24.44
N SER A 243 -16.38 -35.72 -23.25
CA SER A 243 -16.90 -36.87 -22.46
C SER A 243 -18.38 -37.09 -22.72
#